data_907c2c74ef24ead6b5e5743051f37f2d
#
_entry.id   907c2c74ef24ead6b5e5743051f37f2d
#
_cell.length_a   1.000
_cell.length_b   1.000
_cell.length_c   1.000
_cell.angle_alpha   90.00
_cell.angle_beta   90.00
_cell.angle_gamma   90.00
#
_symmetry.space_group_name_H-M   'P 1'
#
loop_
_entity.id
_entity.type
_entity.pdbx_description
1 polymer ?
#
loop_
_entity_poly.entity_id
_entity_poly.type
_entity_poly.pdbx_seq_one_letter_code
_entity_poly.pdbx_strand_id
1 'polypeptide(L)'
;MSENFDSALTYNSYLGIDDLLKLQKPLSDGPEHDEMLFIIIHQTYELWFKQLIHEFKQAQKALESGDTYYSLSLLGRIRTILKVCVAQIDILETMTPLQFNAFRSYLSSSSGFQSAQFRKVEALLGRRDTKMASHLPPNVQDEIAEITKGNSLWDSALIYLTKRGHQMPDEVLKRDKSQAYTQNKEVQDVLLKLHRNDPETSIVCERLVDIDEGLQEWRYRHVKMVERTIGQKIGTGGSSGVGYLSTTLSNPVF
;
A
#
# COMPACT_ATOMS: atom_id res chain seq x y z
N MET A 1 50.95 -6.38 -7.99
CA MET A 1 49.94 -7.01 -7.13
C MET A 1 48.60 -6.88 -7.84
N SER A 2 48.14 -7.95 -8.45
CA SER A 2 46.83 -8.00 -9.08
C SER A 2 45.81 -8.21 -7.95
N GLU A 3 45.11 -7.16 -7.54
CA GLU A 3 43.95 -7.31 -6.66
C GLU A 3 42.94 -8.20 -7.36
N ASN A 4 42.57 -9.30 -6.71
CA ASN A 4 41.54 -10.20 -7.16
C ASN A 4 40.19 -9.48 -7.13
N PHE A 5 39.76 -8.89 -8.22
CA PHE A 5 38.44 -8.29 -8.41
C PHE A 5 37.31 -9.34 -8.49
N ASP A 6 37.64 -10.64 -8.46
CA ASP A 6 36.68 -11.75 -8.61
C ASP A 6 35.75 -11.98 -7.39
N SER A 7 35.99 -11.28 -6.28
CA SER A 7 35.12 -11.33 -5.07
C SER A 7 34.46 -9.98 -4.73
N ALA A 8 34.66 -8.94 -5.55
CA ALA A 8 34.07 -7.62 -5.28
C ALA A 8 32.58 -7.61 -5.58
N LEU A 9 31.79 -7.11 -4.62
CA LEU A 9 30.36 -6.89 -4.80
C LEU A 9 30.13 -5.89 -5.95
N THR A 10 29.44 -6.33 -7.01
CA THR A 10 29.09 -5.48 -8.17
C THR A 10 27.65 -5.00 -8.08
N TYR A 11 27.28 -3.99 -8.86
CA TYR A 11 25.90 -3.53 -9.00
C TYR A 11 24.93 -4.69 -9.31
N ASN A 12 25.27 -5.52 -10.28
CA ASN A 12 24.44 -6.65 -10.69
C ASN A 12 24.30 -7.70 -9.58
N SER A 13 25.40 -8.09 -8.94
CA SER A 13 25.36 -9.11 -7.87
C SER A 13 24.68 -8.60 -6.62
N TYR A 14 24.86 -7.32 -6.24
CA TYR A 14 24.21 -6.71 -5.09
C TYR A 14 22.69 -6.64 -5.24
N LEU A 15 22.22 -6.25 -6.42
CA LEU A 15 20.80 -6.07 -6.70
C LEU A 15 20.13 -7.33 -7.26
N GLY A 16 20.86 -8.40 -7.56
CA GLY A 16 20.33 -9.62 -8.17
C GLY A 16 19.69 -9.36 -9.55
N ILE A 17 20.29 -8.44 -10.35
CA ILE A 17 19.67 -7.94 -11.58
C ILE A 17 19.43 -9.06 -12.59
N ASP A 18 20.40 -9.96 -12.76
CA ASP A 18 20.29 -11.06 -13.72
C ASP A 18 19.13 -12.01 -13.39
N ASP A 19 18.85 -12.23 -12.12
CA ASP A 19 17.71 -13.05 -11.70
C ASP A 19 16.40 -12.29 -11.78
N LEU A 20 16.39 -11.02 -11.38
CA LEU A 20 15.21 -10.15 -11.47
C LEU A 20 14.71 -10.06 -12.94
N LEU A 21 15.61 -9.86 -13.89
CA LEU A 21 15.28 -9.72 -15.31
C LEU A 21 14.90 -11.05 -16.01
N LYS A 22 14.98 -12.18 -15.32
CA LYS A 22 14.49 -13.49 -15.80
C LYS A 22 13.06 -13.81 -15.34
N LEU A 23 12.48 -12.99 -14.48
CA LEU A 23 11.17 -13.23 -13.89
C LEU A 23 9.99 -12.82 -14.79
N GLN A 24 10.25 -12.10 -15.88
CA GLN A 24 9.23 -11.66 -16.83
C GLN A 24 9.02 -12.75 -17.88
N LYS A 25 7.95 -13.54 -17.72
CA LYS A 25 7.65 -14.72 -18.56
C LYS A 25 6.25 -14.58 -19.18
N PRO A 26 6.10 -14.01 -20.37
CA PRO A 26 4.86 -14.01 -21.11
C PRO A 26 4.34 -15.44 -21.37
N LEU A 27 3.04 -15.62 -21.29
CA LEU A 27 2.37 -16.92 -21.48
C LEU A 27 1.58 -17.00 -22.79
N SER A 28 1.31 -15.85 -23.45
CA SER A 28 0.57 -15.83 -24.72
C SER A 28 1.38 -16.43 -25.86
N ASP A 29 0.71 -17.11 -26.80
CA ASP A 29 1.33 -17.71 -27.98
C ASP A 29 1.78 -16.64 -28.97
N GLY A 30 3.09 -16.63 -29.31
CA GLY A 30 3.70 -15.66 -30.21
C GLY A 30 3.93 -14.31 -29.56
N PRO A 31 4.53 -14.22 -28.33
CA PRO A 31 3.94 -13.51 -27.19
C PRO A 31 3.40 -12.13 -27.58
N GLU A 32 2.21 -11.79 -27.10
CA GLU A 32 1.62 -10.47 -27.29
C GLU A 32 2.52 -9.40 -26.66
N HIS A 33 2.83 -8.36 -27.43
CA HIS A 33 3.83 -7.34 -27.02
C HIS A 33 3.52 -6.72 -25.65
N ASP A 34 2.26 -6.39 -25.41
CA ASP A 34 1.83 -5.64 -24.20
C ASP A 34 1.73 -6.53 -22.94
N GLU A 35 1.81 -7.85 -23.07
CA GLU A 35 1.88 -8.75 -21.91
C GLU A 35 3.15 -8.51 -21.09
N MET A 36 4.26 -8.20 -21.71
CA MET A 36 5.50 -7.81 -21.01
C MET A 36 5.30 -6.56 -20.16
N LEU A 37 4.65 -5.53 -20.70
CA LEU A 37 4.31 -4.31 -19.94
C LEU A 37 3.42 -4.65 -18.73
N PHE A 38 2.40 -5.48 -18.94
CA PHE A 38 1.49 -5.91 -17.87
C PHE A 38 2.24 -6.61 -16.73
N ILE A 39 3.15 -7.53 -17.05
CA ILE A 39 3.97 -8.25 -16.06
C ILE A 39 4.86 -7.27 -15.28
N ILE A 40 5.62 -6.44 -15.99
CA ILE A 40 6.58 -5.51 -15.36
C ILE A 40 5.87 -4.53 -14.43
N ILE A 41 4.74 -3.95 -14.85
CA ILE A 41 4.00 -3.00 -14.02
C ILE A 41 3.51 -3.65 -12.72
N HIS A 42 2.97 -4.87 -12.78
CA HIS A 42 2.50 -5.56 -11.59
C HIS A 42 3.66 -5.97 -10.66
N GLN A 43 4.78 -6.45 -11.22
CA GLN A 43 5.99 -6.73 -10.43
C GLN A 43 6.53 -5.47 -9.76
N THR A 44 6.50 -4.33 -10.44
CA THR A 44 6.94 -3.05 -9.88
C THR A 44 6.03 -2.59 -8.75
N TYR A 45 4.71 -2.75 -8.86
CA TYR A 45 3.77 -2.50 -7.75
C TYR A 45 4.08 -3.38 -6.54
N GLU A 46 4.32 -4.68 -6.73
CA GLU A 46 4.66 -5.59 -5.63
C GLU A 46 5.96 -5.19 -4.94
N LEU A 47 6.97 -4.70 -5.66
CA LEU A 47 8.20 -4.17 -5.09
C LEU A 47 7.95 -2.88 -4.29
N TRP A 48 7.10 -1.97 -4.79
CA TRP A 48 6.71 -0.78 -4.04
C TRP A 48 5.87 -1.12 -2.81
N PHE A 49 4.97 -2.08 -2.87
CA PHE A 49 4.22 -2.52 -1.69
C PHE A 49 5.15 -3.15 -0.64
N LYS A 50 6.15 -3.91 -1.04
CA LYS A 50 7.20 -4.42 -0.14
C LYS A 50 7.93 -3.27 0.55
N GLN A 51 8.33 -2.24 -0.19
CA GLN A 51 8.98 -1.06 0.37
C GLN A 51 8.03 -0.28 1.30
N LEU A 52 6.77 -0.07 0.92
CA LEU A 52 5.78 0.58 1.77
C LEU A 52 5.58 -0.16 3.10
N ILE A 53 5.49 -1.49 3.10
CA ILE A 53 5.40 -2.29 4.32
C ILE A 53 6.62 -2.05 5.23
N HIS A 54 7.81 -1.98 4.64
CA HIS A 54 9.05 -1.70 5.37
C HIS A 54 9.02 -0.31 6.01
N GLU A 55 8.65 0.71 5.24
CA GLU A 55 8.56 2.10 5.71
C GLU A 55 7.47 2.28 6.78
N PHE A 56 6.28 1.68 6.60
CA PHE A 56 5.20 1.76 7.59
C PHE A 56 5.61 1.18 8.94
N LYS A 57 6.23 0.01 8.95
CA LYS A 57 6.73 -0.60 10.20
C LYS A 57 7.76 0.27 10.91
N GLN A 58 8.62 0.95 10.16
CA GLN A 58 9.61 1.85 10.74
C GLN A 58 8.97 3.17 11.19
N ALA A 59 8.00 3.69 10.43
CA ALA A 59 7.25 4.89 10.82
C ALA A 59 6.44 4.66 12.11
N GLN A 60 5.82 3.49 12.28
CA GLN A 60 5.17 3.12 13.55
C GLN A 60 6.14 3.18 14.72
N LYS A 61 7.32 2.58 14.60
CA LYS A 61 8.37 2.63 15.65
C LYS A 61 8.82 4.05 15.97
N ALA A 62 9.03 4.88 14.95
CA ALA A 62 9.46 6.27 15.13
C ALA A 62 8.36 7.09 15.82
N LEU A 63 7.10 6.95 15.42
CA LEU A 63 5.96 7.58 16.06
C LEU A 63 5.83 7.13 17.53
N GLU A 64 5.87 5.83 17.78
CA GLU A 64 5.75 5.26 19.11
C GLU A 64 6.94 5.62 20.02
N SER A 65 8.12 5.93 19.47
CA SER A 65 9.26 6.48 20.23
C SER A 65 9.14 7.98 20.51
N GLY A 66 8.28 8.71 19.76
CA GLY A 66 8.12 10.16 19.85
C GLY A 66 9.14 10.95 19.00
N ASP A 67 9.85 10.28 18.08
CA ASP A 67 10.82 10.91 17.17
C ASP A 67 10.11 11.61 16.01
N THR A 68 9.85 12.89 16.16
CA THR A 68 9.15 13.72 15.18
C THR A 68 9.90 13.81 13.86
N TYR A 69 11.20 14.10 13.91
CA TYR A 69 12.00 14.32 12.70
C TYR A 69 12.07 13.06 11.83
N TYR A 70 12.37 11.93 12.45
CA TYR A 70 12.45 10.67 11.72
C TYR A 70 11.08 10.21 11.23
N SER A 71 10.02 10.40 12.02
CA SER A 71 8.64 10.13 11.58
C SER A 71 8.27 10.91 10.33
N LEU A 72 8.53 12.23 10.31
CA LEU A 72 8.26 13.08 9.16
C LEU A 72 9.04 12.66 7.91
N SER A 73 10.30 12.24 8.07
CA SER A 73 11.12 11.72 6.97
C SER A 73 10.52 10.47 6.36
N LEU A 74 10.10 9.51 7.19
CA LEU A 74 9.49 8.25 6.75
C LEU A 74 8.12 8.47 6.10
N LEU A 75 7.24 9.26 6.73
CA LEU A 75 5.92 9.59 6.18
C LEU A 75 6.04 10.34 4.84
N GLY A 76 7.01 11.25 4.72
CA GLY A 76 7.33 11.92 3.47
C GLY A 76 7.76 10.96 2.35
N ARG A 77 8.56 9.94 2.68
CA ARG A 77 8.96 8.89 1.73
C ARG A 77 7.77 8.01 1.32
N ILE A 78 6.93 7.59 2.26
CA ILE A 78 5.70 6.84 2.00
C ILE A 78 4.81 7.59 1.01
N ARG A 79 4.54 8.87 1.27
CA ARG A 79 3.78 9.73 0.35
C ARG A 79 4.40 9.78 -1.05
N THR A 80 5.72 9.91 -1.15
CA THR A 80 6.41 9.96 -2.44
C THR A 80 6.29 8.64 -3.21
N ILE A 81 6.39 7.50 -2.52
CA ILE A 81 6.18 6.18 -3.14
C ILE A 81 4.73 6.06 -3.65
N LEU A 82 3.74 6.50 -2.89
CA LEU A 82 2.34 6.50 -3.35
C LEU A 82 2.14 7.34 -4.62
N LYS A 83 2.79 8.51 -4.74
CA LYS A 83 2.78 9.29 -5.98
C LYS A 83 3.38 8.54 -7.16
N VAL A 84 4.46 7.79 -6.95
CA VAL A 84 5.02 6.92 -8.00
C VAL A 84 4.03 5.84 -8.39
N CYS A 85 3.34 5.22 -7.43
CA CYS A 85 2.29 4.24 -7.70
C CYS A 85 1.14 4.83 -8.52
N VAL A 86 0.72 6.07 -8.24
CA VAL A 86 -0.28 6.78 -9.06
C VAL A 86 0.24 7.01 -10.48
N ALA A 87 1.47 7.53 -10.63
CA ALA A 87 2.05 7.82 -11.94
C ALA A 87 2.23 6.57 -12.82
N GLN A 88 2.45 5.39 -12.23
CA GLN A 88 2.56 4.13 -12.98
C GLN A 88 1.24 3.73 -13.66
N ILE A 89 0.08 4.20 -13.18
CA ILE A 89 -1.20 3.98 -13.85
C ILE A 89 -1.21 4.63 -15.22
N ASP A 90 -0.58 5.80 -15.40
CA ASP A 90 -0.47 6.47 -16.70
C ASP A 90 0.21 5.58 -17.74
N ILE A 91 1.24 4.82 -17.32
CA ILE A 91 1.91 3.88 -18.21
C ILE A 91 0.98 2.72 -18.57
N LEU A 92 0.27 2.15 -17.58
CA LEU A 92 -0.66 1.05 -17.82
C LEU A 92 -1.84 1.48 -18.72
N GLU A 93 -2.30 2.72 -18.61
CA GLU A 93 -3.36 3.29 -19.44
C GLU A 93 -2.97 3.51 -20.91
N THR A 94 -1.69 3.39 -21.26
CA THR A 94 -1.26 3.37 -22.67
C THR A 94 -1.71 2.10 -23.39
N MET A 95 -1.96 1.03 -22.64
CA MET A 95 -2.49 -0.22 -23.18
C MET A 95 -3.99 -0.07 -23.53
N THR A 96 -4.33 -0.33 -24.79
CA THR A 96 -5.72 -0.29 -25.22
C THR A 96 -6.50 -1.53 -24.79
N PRO A 97 -7.85 -1.47 -24.72
CA PRO A 97 -8.68 -2.65 -24.44
C PRO A 97 -8.42 -3.83 -25.39
N LEU A 98 -8.12 -3.57 -26.66
CA LEU A 98 -7.82 -4.63 -27.64
C LEU A 98 -6.51 -5.34 -27.33
N GLN A 99 -5.47 -4.58 -27.02
CA GLN A 99 -4.17 -5.11 -26.63
C GLN A 99 -4.27 -5.95 -25.35
N PHE A 100 -4.98 -5.46 -24.33
CA PHE A 100 -5.23 -6.25 -23.11
C PHE A 100 -6.01 -7.53 -23.39
N ASN A 101 -7.06 -7.47 -24.25
CA ASN A 101 -7.87 -8.64 -24.57
C ASN A 101 -7.09 -9.70 -25.35
N ALA A 102 -6.02 -9.34 -26.08
CA ALA A 102 -5.22 -10.28 -26.86
C ALA A 102 -4.55 -11.36 -25.96
N PHE A 103 -4.11 -10.98 -24.75
CA PHE A 103 -3.50 -11.93 -23.81
C PHE A 103 -4.35 -12.24 -22.58
N ARG A 104 -5.48 -11.57 -22.38
CA ARG A 104 -6.31 -11.72 -21.17
C ARG A 104 -6.69 -13.16 -20.83
N SER A 105 -6.97 -13.98 -21.84
CA SER A 105 -7.35 -15.39 -21.66
C SER A 105 -6.25 -16.23 -21.01
N TYR A 106 -4.98 -15.86 -21.21
CA TYR A 106 -3.81 -16.53 -20.62
C TYR A 106 -3.61 -16.20 -19.13
N LEU A 107 -4.23 -15.11 -18.64
CA LEU A 107 -4.13 -14.75 -17.22
C LEU A 107 -4.93 -15.71 -16.32
N SER A 108 -5.83 -16.52 -16.89
CA SER A 108 -6.68 -17.44 -16.12
C SER A 108 -7.40 -16.72 -14.97
N SER A 109 -7.19 -17.17 -13.72
CA SER A 109 -7.73 -16.55 -12.50
C SER A 109 -6.79 -15.51 -11.87
N SER A 110 -5.63 -15.19 -12.48
CA SER A 110 -4.67 -14.21 -11.93
C SER A 110 -5.31 -12.82 -11.88
N SER A 111 -5.24 -12.18 -10.71
CA SER A 111 -5.84 -10.87 -10.48
C SER A 111 -5.07 -10.11 -9.40
N GLY A 112 -4.94 -8.79 -9.57
CA GLY A 112 -4.40 -7.90 -8.53
C GLY A 112 -5.17 -7.97 -7.22
N PHE A 113 -6.42 -8.46 -7.22
CA PHE A 113 -7.18 -8.77 -6.01
C PHE A 113 -6.44 -9.74 -5.09
N GLN A 114 -5.59 -10.62 -5.64
CA GLN A 114 -4.80 -11.61 -4.93
C GLN A 114 -3.47 -11.08 -4.37
N SER A 115 -3.18 -9.78 -4.48
CA SER A 115 -1.95 -9.21 -3.94
C SER A 115 -1.95 -9.29 -2.40
N ALA A 116 -1.16 -10.21 -1.87
CA ALA A 116 -0.94 -10.38 -0.44
C ALA A 116 -0.29 -9.13 0.18
N GLN A 117 0.66 -8.51 -0.51
CA GLN A 117 1.36 -7.34 -0.01
C GLN A 117 0.44 -6.12 0.07
N PHE A 118 -0.43 -5.92 -0.92
CA PHE A 118 -1.41 -4.84 -0.84
C PHE A 118 -2.37 -5.02 0.36
N ARG A 119 -2.80 -6.26 0.66
CA ARG A 119 -3.61 -6.53 1.87
C ARG A 119 -2.84 -6.22 3.15
N LYS A 120 -1.54 -6.50 3.20
CA LYS A 120 -0.67 -6.13 4.35
C LYS A 120 -0.53 -4.60 4.47
N VAL A 121 -0.42 -3.87 3.37
CA VAL A 121 -0.43 -2.40 3.36
C VAL A 121 -1.73 -1.87 3.95
N GLU A 122 -2.90 -2.36 3.49
CA GLU A 122 -4.19 -1.96 4.03
C GLU A 122 -4.34 -2.28 5.53
N ALA A 123 -3.83 -3.42 5.98
CA ALA A 123 -3.86 -3.80 7.40
C ALA A 123 -2.97 -2.88 8.27
N LEU A 124 -1.78 -2.50 7.81
CA LEU A 124 -0.89 -1.56 8.50
C LEU A 124 -1.50 -0.16 8.59
N LEU A 125 -2.24 0.26 7.58
CA LEU A 125 -2.97 1.52 7.58
C LEU A 125 -4.18 1.53 8.52
N GLY A 126 -4.75 0.39 8.86
CA GLY A 126 -5.85 0.31 9.83
C GLY A 126 -7.08 -0.45 9.37
N ARG A 127 -7.07 -1.01 8.15
CA ARG A 127 -8.17 -1.88 7.72
C ARG A 127 -8.21 -3.16 8.56
N ARG A 128 -9.38 -3.48 9.10
CA ARG A 128 -9.61 -4.60 10.03
C ARG A 128 -10.65 -5.61 9.55
N ASP A 129 -11.10 -5.47 8.30
CA ASP A 129 -11.99 -6.44 7.68
C ASP A 129 -11.21 -7.71 7.28
N THR A 130 -11.34 -8.77 8.06
CA THR A 130 -10.65 -10.05 7.82
C THR A 130 -11.08 -10.71 6.50
N LYS A 131 -12.28 -10.40 5.98
CA LYS A 131 -12.75 -10.93 4.68
C LYS A 131 -11.88 -10.45 3.51
N MET A 132 -11.14 -9.35 3.69
CA MET A 132 -10.21 -8.85 2.65
C MET A 132 -9.13 -9.87 2.27
N ALA A 133 -8.80 -10.82 3.13
CA ALA A 133 -7.76 -11.83 2.93
C ALA A 133 -8.31 -13.26 2.71
N SER A 134 -9.63 -13.48 2.78
CA SER A 134 -10.24 -14.81 2.78
C SER A 134 -9.95 -15.67 1.54
N HIS A 135 -9.55 -15.04 0.44
CA HIS A 135 -9.18 -15.69 -0.82
C HIS A 135 -7.68 -16.00 -0.94
N LEU A 136 -6.87 -15.60 0.04
CA LEU A 136 -5.43 -15.82 0.05
C LEU A 136 -5.08 -17.18 0.71
N PRO A 137 -3.86 -17.70 0.47
CA PRO A 137 -3.39 -18.91 1.15
C PRO A 137 -3.42 -18.78 2.69
N PRO A 138 -3.67 -19.87 3.44
CA PRO A 138 -3.81 -19.83 4.91
C PRO A 138 -2.65 -19.15 5.64
N ASN A 139 -1.42 -19.45 5.27
CA ASN A 139 -0.24 -18.82 5.86
C ASN A 139 -0.19 -17.30 5.67
N VAL A 140 -0.70 -16.80 4.54
CA VAL A 140 -0.79 -15.35 4.28
C VAL A 140 -1.93 -14.73 5.08
N GLN A 141 -3.06 -15.44 5.23
CA GLN A 141 -4.15 -15.01 6.11
C GLN A 141 -3.67 -14.86 7.55
N ASP A 142 -2.87 -15.82 8.05
CA ASP A 142 -2.29 -15.77 9.40
C ASP A 142 -1.35 -14.57 9.57
N GLU A 143 -0.49 -14.29 8.59
CA GLU A 143 0.38 -13.11 8.63
C GLU A 143 -0.41 -11.80 8.68
N ILE A 144 -1.49 -11.69 7.90
CA ILE A 144 -2.37 -10.50 7.92
C ILE A 144 -3.11 -10.40 9.26
N ALA A 145 -3.59 -11.52 9.80
CA ALA A 145 -4.24 -11.56 11.11
C ALA A 145 -3.29 -11.09 12.22
N GLU A 146 -2.02 -11.47 12.19
CA GLU A 146 -1.03 -10.95 13.15
C GLU A 146 -0.82 -9.44 13.00
N ILE A 147 -0.74 -8.92 11.77
CA ILE A 147 -0.66 -7.47 11.55
C ILE A 147 -1.88 -6.75 12.13
N THR A 148 -3.07 -7.30 11.96
CA THR A 148 -4.31 -6.66 12.45
C THR A 148 -4.46 -6.67 13.97
N LYS A 149 -3.77 -7.54 14.69
CA LYS A 149 -3.70 -7.53 16.16
C LYS A 149 -2.81 -6.41 16.71
N GLY A 150 -1.87 -5.94 15.90
CA GLY A 150 -0.94 -4.87 16.26
C GLY A 150 -1.53 -3.46 16.02
N ASN A 151 -0.76 -2.45 16.43
CA ASN A 151 -1.09 -1.07 16.13
C ASN A 151 -1.18 -0.83 14.62
N SER A 152 -2.16 -0.06 14.19
CA SER A 152 -2.16 0.57 12.88
C SER A 152 -1.26 1.81 12.86
N LEU A 153 -1.03 2.40 11.69
CA LEU A 153 -0.32 3.67 11.60
C LEU A 153 -1.05 4.77 12.39
N TRP A 154 -2.40 4.76 12.39
CA TRP A 154 -3.20 5.66 13.20
C TRP A 154 -3.02 5.45 14.70
N ASP A 155 -3.02 4.20 15.17
CA ASP A 155 -2.75 3.89 16.58
C ASP A 155 -1.38 4.41 17.03
N SER A 156 -0.36 4.21 16.20
CA SER A 156 1.00 4.72 16.47
C SER A 156 1.05 6.26 16.49
N ALA A 157 0.25 6.92 15.65
CA ALA A 157 0.12 8.37 15.66
C ALA A 157 -0.55 8.87 16.96
N LEU A 158 -1.58 8.20 17.46
CA LEU A 158 -2.21 8.56 18.74
C LEU A 158 -1.23 8.39 19.92
N ILE A 159 -0.40 7.35 19.90
CA ILE A 159 0.69 7.17 20.87
C ILE A 159 1.70 8.31 20.77
N TYR A 160 2.10 8.69 19.55
CA TYR A 160 2.98 9.84 19.32
C TYR A 160 2.41 11.12 19.93
N LEU A 161 1.14 11.44 19.65
CA LEU A 161 0.49 12.63 20.17
C LEU A 161 0.45 12.64 21.71
N THR A 162 0.22 11.47 22.32
CA THR A 162 0.27 11.33 23.78
C THR A 162 1.67 11.67 24.32
N LYS A 163 2.74 11.20 23.65
CA LYS A 163 4.13 11.51 24.04
C LYS A 163 4.50 12.98 23.83
N ARG A 164 3.82 13.66 22.91
CA ARG A 164 3.97 15.12 22.70
C ARG A 164 3.15 15.96 23.69
N GLY A 165 2.49 15.33 24.66
CA GLY A 165 1.73 16.02 25.71
C GLY A 165 0.25 16.22 25.41
N HIS A 166 -0.26 15.68 24.29
CA HIS A 166 -1.67 15.70 23.94
C HIS A 166 -2.34 14.45 24.49
N GLN A 167 -3.06 14.59 25.60
CA GLN A 167 -3.72 13.44 26.26
C GLN A 167 -4.82 12.85 25.39
N MET A 168 -4.63 11.58 25.02
CA MET A 168 -5.64 10.79 24.33
C MET A 168 -6.46 9.96 25.32
N PRO A 169 -7.75 9.70 25.06
CA PRO A 169 -8.57 8.88 25.94
C PRO A 169 -7.99 7.46 26.10
N ASP A 170 -7.94 6.99 27.34
CA ASP A 170 -7.43 5.65 27.69
C ASP A 170 -8.15 4.54 26.93
N GLU A 171 -9.46 4.66 26.77
CA GLU A 171 -10.30 3.71 26.04
C GLU A 171 -9.86 3.57 24.57
N VAL A 172 -9.42 4.66 23.94
CA VAL A 172 -8.92 4.67 22.55
C VAL A 172 -7.54 4.02 22.48
N LEU A 173 -6.65 4.37 23.41
CA LEU A 173 -5.30 3.82 23.43
C LEU A 173 -5.28 2.32 23.76
N LYS A 174 -6.18 1.85 24.63
CA LYS A 174 -6.25 0.46 25.12
C LYS A 174 -7.28 -0.40 24.38
N ARG A 175 -7.93 0.12 23.33
CA ARG A 175 -8.94 -0.63 22.56
C ARG A 175 -8.37 -1.92 21.97
N ASP A 176 -9.23 -2.87 21.67
CA ASP A 176 -8.87 -4.04 20.85
C ASP A 176 -8.43 -3.60 19.45
N LYS A 177 -7.13 -3.78 19.13
CA LYS A 177 -6.54 -3.36 17.86
C LYS A 177 -7.00 -4.20 16.67
N SER A 178 -7.56 -5.38 16.91
CA SER A 178 -8.14 -6.22 15.86
C SER A 178 -9.44 -5.65 15.29
N GLN A 179 -10.06 -4.69 16.00
CA GLN A 179 -11.26 -3.99 15.56
C GLN A 179 -10.91 -2.68 14.86
N ALA A 180 -11.71 -2.30 13.86
CA ALA A 180 -11.55 -1.02 13.18
C ALA A 180 -11.65 0.14 14.18
N TYR A 181 -10.86 1.19 13.95
CA TYR A 181 -11.00 2.42 14.70
C TYR A 181 -12.37 3.06 14.41
N THR A 182 -13.04 3.51 15.45
CA THR A 182 -14.28 4.29 15.36
C THR A 182 -14.01 5.72 15.79
N GLN A 183 -14.64 6.66 15.13
CA GLN A 183 -14.49 8.08 15.46
C GLN A 183 -14.80 8.32 16.94
N ASN A 184 -13.94 9.09 17.60
CA ASN A 184 -14.08 9.46 19.01
C ASN A 184 -14.03 10.99 19.11
N LYS A 185 -15.06 11.57 19.75
CA LYS A 185 -15.21 13.03 19.85
C LYS A 185 -14.09 13.68 20.66
N GLU A 186 -13.62 13.05 21.73
CA GLU A 186 -12.55 13.59 22.56
C GLU A 186 -11.24 13.66 21.78
N VAL A 187 -10.93 12.63 20.96
CA VAL A 187 -9.79 12.65 20.02
C VAL A 187 -9.92 13.82 19.05
N GLN A 188 -11.10 14.02 18.46
CA GLN A 188 -11.34 15.15 17.54
C GLN A 188 -11.13 16.51 18.20
N ASP A 189 -11.59 16.66 19.45
CA ASP A 189 -11.42 17.90 20.22
C ASP A 189 -9.92 18.14 20.57
N VAL A 190 -9.16 17.09 20.83
CA VAL A 190 -7.70 17.16 21.02
C VAL A 190 -7.02 17.56 19.73
N LEU A 191 -7.34 16.93 18.60
CA LEU A 191 -6.77 17.27 17.29
C LEU A 191 -7.07 18.73 16.91
N LEU A 192 -8.29 19.23 17.15
CA LEU A 192 -8.64 20.63 16.89
C LEU A 192 -7.78 21.59 17.72
N LYS A 193 -7.56 21.28 19.00
CA LYS A 193 -6.69 22.10 19.87
C LYS A 193 -5.25 22.06 19.41
N LEU A 194 -4.75 20.87 19.04
CA LEU A 194 -3.41 20.67 18.52
C LEU A 194 -3.16 21.53 17.27
N HIS A 195 -4.04 21.47 16.27
CA HIS A 195 -3.90 22.25 15.05
C HIS A 195 -3.88 23.77 15.29
N ARG A 196 -4.53 24.25 16.37
CA ARG A 196 -4.56 25.68 16.73
C ARG A 196 -3.33 26.13 17.50
N ASN A 197 -2.74 25.25 18.30
CA ASN A 197 -1.78 25.65 19.34
C ASN A 197 -0.40 25.00 19.23
N ASP A 198 -0.26 23.94 18.45
CA ASP A 198 0.99 23.19 18.28
C ASP A 198 1.24 22.84 16.80
N PRO A 199 1.69 23.82 16.01
CA PRO A 199 1.94 23.61 14.58
C PRO A 199 3.07 22.62 14.31
N GLU A 200 4.03 22.48 15.22
CA GLU A 200 5.15 21.55 15.08
C GLU A 200 4.66 20.07 15.13
N THR A 201 3.78 19.76 16.07
CA THR A 201 3.20 18.41 16.18
C THR A 201 2.11 18.17 15.12
N SER A 202 1.33 19.19 14.76
CA SER A 202 0.23 19.07 13.79
C SER A 202 0.71 18.66 12.39
N ILE A 203 1.94 19.00 12.02
CA ILE A 203 2.50 18.62 10.72
C ILE A 203 2.59 17.10 10.52
N VAL A 204 2.69 16.31 11.59
CA VAL A 204 2.63 14.84 11.51
C VAL A 204 1.21 14.40 11.10
N CYS A 205 0.17 15.02 11.64
CA CYS A 205 -1.21 14.76 11.26
C CYS A 205 -1.45 15.10 9.79
N GLU A 206 -0.93 16.24 9.31
CA GLU A 206 -0.99 16.62 7.90
C GLU A 206 -0.32 15.58 6.99
N ARG A 207 0.80 14.98 7.41
CA ARG A 207 1.44 13.90 6.65
C ARG A 207 0.60 12.62 6.58
N LEU A 208 -0.19 12.33 7.60
CA LEU A 208 -1.14 11.20 7.56
C LEU A 208 -2.27 11.49 6.56
N VAL A 209 -2.81 12.70 6.56
CA VAL A 209 -3.82 13.14 5.57
C VAL A 209 -3.25 13.03 4.15
N ASP A 210 -2.02 13.52 3.90
CA ASP A 210 -1.32 13.37 2.61
C ASP A 210 -1.22 11.89 2.16
N ILE A 211 -1.04 10.95 3.10
CA ILE A 211 -0.95 9.51 2.80
C ILE A 211 -2.32 8.95 2.46
N ASP A 212 -3.36 9.31 3.21
CA ASP A 212 -4.73 8.90 2.90
C ASP A 212 -5.16 9.42 1.53
N GLU A 213 -4.95 10.70 1.25
CA GLU A 213 -5.22 11.32 -0.05
C GLU A 213 -4.50 10.58 -1.18
N GLY A 214 -3.21 10.30 -1.02
CA GLY A 214 -2.43 9.57 -2.02
C GLY A 214 -2.95 8.14 -2.26
N LEU A 215 -3.44 7.44 -1.23
CA LEU A 215 -4.08 6.14 -1.40
C LEU A 215 -5.44 6.24 -2.10
N GLN A 216 -6.25 7.25 -1.75
CA GLN A 216 -7.55 7.48 -2.40
C GLN A 216 -7.36 7.87 -3.87
N GLU A 217 -6.39 8.70 -4.19
CA GLU A 217 -6.03 9.03 -5.57
C GLU A 217 -5.64 7.78 -6.36
N TRP A 218 -4.78 6.93 -5.79
CA TRP A 218 -4.40 5.66 -6.42
C TRP A 218 -5.61 4.76 -6.65
N ARG A 219 -6.50 4.60 -5.66
CA ARG A 219 -7.73 3.81 -5.79
C ARG A 219 -8.61 4.34 -6.91
N TYR A 220 -8.84 5.66 -6.93
CA TYR A 220 -9.66 6.30 -7.96
C TYR A 220 -9.10 6.07 -9.36
N ARG A 221 -7.82 6.35 -9.55
CA ARG A 221 -7.14 6.15 -10.84
C ARG A 221 -7.18 4.68 -11.27
N HIS A 222 -6.96 3.77 -10.34
CA HIS A 222 -7.04 2.32 -10.61
C HIS A 222 -8.45 1.90 -11.05
N VAL A 223 -9.50 2.36 -10.38
CA VAL A 223 -10.89 2.10 -10.80
C VAL A 223 -11.15 2.59 -12.22
N LYS A 224 -10.73 3.81 -12.53
CA LYS A 224 -10.92 4.41 -13.87
C LYS A 224 -10.11 3.68 -14.94
N MET A 225 -8.92 3.26 -14.66
CA MET A 225 -8.11 2.45 -15.55
C MET A 225 -8.78 1.09 -15.83
N VAL A 226 -9.28 0.39 -14.81
CA VAL A 226 -9.99 -0.88 -14.96
C VAL A 226 -11.28 -0.69 -15.78
N GLU A 227 -12.07 0.36 -15.47
CA GLU A 227 -13.29 0.70 -16.23
C GLU A 227 -12.99 0.94 -17.71
N ARG A 228 -11.93 1.69 -18.01
CA ARG A 228 -11.47 1.95 -19.39
C ARG A 228 -11.04 0.68 -20.10
N THR A 229 -10.37 -0.25 -19.40
CA THR A 229 -9.76 -1.44 -20.01
C THR A 229 -10.73 -2.60 -20.23
N ILE A 230 -11.58 -2.90 -19.23
CA ILE A 230 -12.50 -4.05 -19.28
C ILE A 230 -13.98 -3.68 -19.24
N GLY A 231 -14.31 -2.41 -19.00
CA GLY A 231 -15.69 -1.95 -18.82
C GLY A 231 -16.36 -2.63 -17.63
N GLN A 232 -17.60 -3.08 -17.80
CA GLN A 232 -18.38 -3.76 -16.76
C GLN A 232 -18.16 -5.29 -16.72
N LYS A 233 -17.11 -5.80 -17.38
CA LYS A 233 -16.82 -7.25 -17.38
C LYS A 233 -16.35 -7.70 -15.99
N ILE A 234 -16.61 -8.96 -15.68
CA ILE A 234 -16.10 -9.61 -14.46
C ILE A 234 -14.57 -9.62 -14.50
N GLY A 235 -13.93 -9.28 -13.38
CA GLY A 235 -12.48 -9.35 -13.24
C GLY A 235 -11.95 -10.78 -13.37
N THR A 236 -10.70 -10.95 -13.79
CA THR A 236 -10.06 -12.27 -13.95
C THR A 236 -10.10 -13.11 -12.67
N GLY A 237 -10.02 -12.47 -11.48
CA GLY A 237 -10.14 -13.15 -10.17
C GLY A 237 -11.57 -13.41 -9.68
N GLY A 238 -12.59 -13.30 -10.56
CA GLY A 238 -13.99 -13.60 -10.22
C GLY A 238 -14.71 -12.50 -9.43
N SER A 239 -14.08 -11.36 -9.18
CA SER A 239 -14.73 -10.20 -8.55
C SER A 239 -15.67 -9.50 -9.54
N SER A 240 -16.64 -8.71 -9.02
CA SER A 240 -17.50 -7.87 -9.88
C SER A 240 -16.74 -6.74 -10.60
N GLY A 241 -15.40 -6.79 -10.63
CA GLY A 241 -14.57 -5.83 -11.34
C GLY A 241 -14.75 -4.42 -10.80
N VAL A 242 -15.13 -3.47 -11.67
CA VAL A 242 -15.34 -2.06 -11.32
C VAL A 242 -16.33 -1.89 -10.17
N GLY A 243 -17.39 -2.67 -10.10
CA GLY A 243 -18.39 -2.60 -9.03
C GLY A 243 -17.78 -2.81 -7.64
N TYR A 244 -16.94 -3.83 -7.47
CA TYR A 244 -16.23 -4.06 -6.21
C TYR A 244 -15.24 -2.93 -5.89
N LEU A 245 -14.43 -2.54 -6.87
CA LEU A 245 -13.40 -1.52 -6.67
C LEU A 245 -14.00 -0.18 -6.27
N SER A 246 -15.14 0.20 -6.86
CA SER A 246 -15.84 1.45 -6.54
C SER A 246 -16.29 1.54 -5.08
N THR A 247 -16.59 0.40 -4.43
CA THR A 247 -16.95 0.40 -3.01
C THR A 247 -15.80 0.81 -2.08
N THR A 248 -14.57 0.77 -2.57
CA THR A 248 -13.38 1.13 -1.78
C THR A 248 -13.05 2.62 -1.82
N LEU A 249 -13.67 3.40 -2.73
CA LEU A 249 -13.34 4.81 -2.94
C LEU A 249 -13.77 5.75 -1.81
N SER A 250 -14.82 5.38 -1.07
CA SER A 250 -15.38 6.25 -0.02
C SER A 250 -14.91 5.88 1.38
N ASN A 251 -13.88 5.05 1.49
CA ASN A 251 -13.38 4.56 2.76
C ASN A 251 -12.02 5.20 3.07
N PRO A 252 -11.96 6.34 3.78
CA PRO A 252 -10.70 6.90 4.25
C PRO A 252 -10.01 5.93 5.21
N VAL A 253 -8.71 6.11 5.38
CA VAL A 253 -7.89 5.26 6.24
C VAL A 253 -7.82 5.82 7.66
N PHE A 254 -7.90 7.16 7.79
CA PHE A 254 -7.78 7.89 9.06
C PHE A 254 -9.01 8.73 9.37
#